data_b5050f90289c3678b35062b8badd91c9
#
_entry.id   b5050f90289c3678b35062b8badd91c9
#
_cell.length_a   1.000
_cell.length_b   1.000
_cell.length_c   1.000
_cell.angle_alpha   90.00
_cell.angle_beta   90.00
_cell.angle_gamma   90.00
#
_symmetry.space_group_name_H-M   'P 1'
#
loop_
_entity.id
_entity.type
_entity.pdbx_description
1 polymer ?
#
loop_
_entity_poly.entity_id
_entity_poly.type
_entity_poly.pdbx_seq_one_letter_code
_entity_poly.pdbx_strand_id
1 'polypeptide(L)'
;LPILAFSSVHEMIDLCKESGKPLYEVILESDLAESGLTRAESEAEMHRLWAVMRATSDGYCGADRSMSGFAGGDAAKVNAAAARGVLYADGYFADVMAEALKTAECNACMKRIVAAPTAGSCGVLPAVLLPLQRRGLADEAAVHRALYIAAGFGQVVAARATLAGAEGGCQAE
;
A
#
# COMPACT_ATOMS: atom_id res chain seq x y z
N LEU A 1 -10.29 24.55 -2.29
CA LEU A 1 -10.04 23.11 -2.43
C LEU A 1 -9.36 22.92 -3.79
N PRO A 2 -8.22 22.22 -3.87
CA PRO A 2 -7.65 21.86 -5.15
C PRO A 2 -8.71 21.10 -5.96
N ILE A 3 -8.81 21.40 -7.24
CA ILE A 3 -9.72 20.70 -8.14
C ILE A 3 -9.07 19.35 -8.42
N LEU A 4 -9.54 18.30 -7.76
CA LEU A 4 -9.16 16.93 -8.09
C LEU A 4 -9.45 16.71 -9.58
N ALA A 5 -8.47 16.22 -10.34
CA ALA A 5 -8.65 15.96 -11.77
C ALA A 5 -9.73 14.89 -12.02
N PHE A 6 -10.01 14.05 -11.00
CA PHE A 6 -11.04 13.00 -11.03
C PHE A 6 -11.57 12.72 -9.61
N SER A 7 -12.83 12.35 -9.52
CA SER A 7 -13.52 11.95 -8.28
C SER A 7 -14.11 10.53 -8.37
N SER A 8 -13.90 9.87 -9.50
CA SER A 8 -14.41 8.51 -9.77
C SER A 8 -13.46 7.72 -10.66
N VAL A 9 -13.57 6.40 -10.57
CA VAL A 9 -12.83 5.47 -11.46
C VAL A 9 -13.24 5.67 -12.92
N HIS A 10 -14.50 6.04 -13.17
CA HIS A 10 -14.99 6.31 -14.52
C HIS A 10 -14.26 7.49 -15.15
N GLU A 11 -14.16 8.59 -14.42
CA GLU A 11 -13.40 9.77 -14.86
C GLU A 11 -11.92 9.45 -15.11
N MET A 12 -11.28 8.64 -14.25
CA MET A 12 -9.91 8.17 -14.48
C MET A 12 -9.76 7.41 -15.81
N ILE A 13 -10.72 6.52 -16.12
CA ILE A 13 -10.74 5.77 -17.38
C ILE A 13 -10.97 6.67 -18.58
N ASP A 14 -11.85 7.65 -18.46
CA ASP A 14 -12.14 8.58 -19.57
C ASP A 14 -10.94 9.48 -19.85
N LEU A 15 -10.26 9.99 -18.84
CA LEU A 15 -9.00 10.72 -18.99
C LEU A 15 -7.91 9.88 -19.71
N CYS A 16 -7.84 8.57 -19.41
CA CYS A 16 -6.93 7.67 -20.13
C CYS A 16 -7.29 7.54 -21.60
N LYS A 17 -8.59 7.40 -21.93
CA LYS A 17 -9.06 7.32 -23.32
C LYS A 17 -8.81 8.61 -24.10
N GLU A 18 -9.12 9.76 -23.50
CA GLU A 18 -8.95 11.07 -24.11
C GLU A 18 -7.48 11.44 -24.34
N SER A 19 -6.62 11.15 -23.36
CA SER A 19 -5.20 11.45 -23.44
C SER A 19 -4.37 10.43 -24.20
N GLY A 20 -4.88 9.19 -24.35
CA GLY A 20 -4.12 8.04 -24.88
C GLY A 20 -2.98 7.57 -23.97
N LYS A 21 -2.93 8.03 -22.73
CA LYS A 21 -1.87 7.72 -21.77
C LYS A 21 -2.25 6.53 -20.87
N PRO A 22 -1.26 5.78 -20.37
CA PRO A 22 -1.51 4.75 -19.37
C PRO A 22 -1.97 5.38 -18.04
N LEU A 23 -2.75 4.63 -17.26
CA LEU A 23 -3.41 5.12 -16.05
C LEU A 23 -2.44 5.72 -15.03
N TYR A 24 -1.28 5.10 -14.79
CA TYR A 24 -0.29 5.65 -13.86
C TYR A 24 0.22 7.02 -14.27
N GLU A 25 0.33 7.28 -15.56
CA GLU A 25 0.79 8.56 -16.11
C GLU A 25 -0.26 9.66 -15.93
N VAL A 26 -1.54 9.33 -16.17
CA VAL A 26 -2.66 10.25 -15.92
C VAL A 26 -2.72 10.64 -14.44
N ILE A 27 -2.55 9.68 -13.54
CA ILE A 27 -2.55 9.92 -12.09
C ILE A 27 -1.33 10.76 -11.68
N LEU A 28 -0.15 10.44 -12.19
CA LEU A 28 1.06 11.21 -11.91
C LEU A 28 0.90 12.68 -12.38
N GLU A 29 0.39 12.91 -13.58
CA GLU A 29 0.17 14.27 -14.08
C GLU A 29 -0.86 15.04 -13.24
N SER A 30 -1.89 14.36 -12.75
CA SER A 30 -2.85 14.93 -11.80
C SER A 30 -2.18 15.31 -10.47
N ASP A 31 -1.35 14.42 -9.92
CA ASP A 31 -0.57 14.68 -8.70
C ASP A 31 0.36 15.90 -8.88
N LEU A 32 1.08 15.97 -9.99
CA LEU A 32 1.96 17.12 -10.30
C LEU A 32 1.21 18.45 -10.41
N ALA A 33 0.03 18.42 -11.02
CA ALA A 33 -0.80 19.63 -11.16
C ALA A 33 -1.36 20.10 -9.81
N GLU A 34 -1.67 19.17 -8.90
CA GLU A 34 -2.20 19.47 -7.57
C GLU A 34 -1.10 19.87 -6.59
N SER A 35 -0.02 19.08 -6.54
CA SER A 35 1.07 19.28 -5.56
C SER A 35 2.02 20.41 -5.93
N GLY A 36 2.11 20.77 -7.21
CA GLY A 36 3.11 21.70 -7.74
C GLY A 36 4.53 21.15 -7.77
N LEU A 37 4.70 19.85 -7.50
CA LEU A 37 6.00 19.18 -7.57
C LEU A 37 6.42 18.97 -9.02
N THR A 38 7.73 18.88 -9.23
CA THR A 38 8.27 18.35 -10.47
C THR A 38 8.12 16.82 -10.50
N ARG A 39 8.14 16.24 -11.69
CA ARG A 39 8.12 14.77 -11.86
C ARG A 39 9.22 14.08 -11.02
N ALA A 40 10.44 14.61 -11.05
CA ALA A 40 11.56 14.04 -10.32
C ALA A 40 11.34 14.05 -8.79
N GLU A 41 10.71 15.10 -8.26
CA GLU A 41 10.38 15.20 -6.84
C GLU A 41 9.27 14.22 -6.45
N SER A 42 8.19 14.10 -7.26
CA SER A 42 7.13 13.12 -7.00
C SER A 42 7.65 11.68 -7.07
N GLU A 43 8.47 11.35 -8.09
CA GLU A 43 9.10 10.04 -8.22
C GLU A 43 10.03 9.74 -7.03
N ALA A 44 10.84 10.70 -6.59
CA ALA A 44 11.70 10.54 -5.42
C ALA A 44 10.89 10.28 -4.13
N GLU A 45 9.76 10.97 -3.95
CA GLU A 45 8.86 10.74 -2.83
C GLU A 45 8.23 9.34 -2.89
N MET A 46 7.78 8.89 -4.06
CA MET A 46 7.25 7.54 -4.24
C MET A 46 8.31 6.47 -3.93
N HIS A 47 9.56 6.67 -4.38
CA HIS A 47 10.69 5.81 -4.01
C HIS A 47 10.90 5.76 -2.50
N ARG A 48 10.83 6.92 -1.83
CA ARG A 48 10.96 7.01 -0.37
C ARG A 48 9.85 6.25 0.34
N LEU A 49 8.60 6.38 -0.09
CA LEU A 49 7.47 5.65 0.48
C LEU A 49 7.64 4.13 0.31
N TRP A 50 8.03 3.69 -0.89
CA TRP A 50 8.30 2.27 -1.15
C TRP A 50 9.45 1.74 -0.28
N ALA A 51 10.53 2.50 -0.13
CA ALA A 51 11.65 2.13 0.75
C ALA A 51 11.20 1.96 2.20
N VAL A 52 10.29 2.81 2.70
CA VAL A 52 9.70 2.67 4.05
C VAL A 52 8.86 1.40 4.15
N MET A 53 8.01 1.09 3.17
CA MET A 53 7.22 -0.15 3.16
C MET A 53 8.12 -1.40 3.22
N ARG A 54 9.19 -1.43 2.43
CA ARG A 54 10.19 -2.51 2.46
C ARG A 54 10.86 -2.61 3.83
N ALA A 55 11.36 -1.48 4.34
CA ALA A 55 12.06 -1.44 5.63
C ALA A 55 11.15 -1.88 6.79
N THR A 56 9.86 -1.59 6.73
CA THR A 56 8.87 -2.07 7.72
C THR A 56 8.82 -3.60 7.73
N SER A 57 8.69 -4.21 6.55
CA SER A 57 8.65 -5.68 6.43
C SER A 57 9.98 -6.32 6.85
N ASP A 58 11.11 -5.76 6.39
CA ASP A 58 12.45 -6.30 6.68
C ASP A 58 12.82 -6.16 8.16
N GLY A 59 12.33 -5.10 8.82
CA GLY A 59 12.50 -4.86 10.25
C GLY A 59 11.49 -5.57 11.16
N TYR A 60 10.63 -6.44 10.62
CA TYR A 60 9.67 -7.19 11.41
C TYR A 60 10.37 -8.15 12.37
N CYS A 61 9.91 -8.20 13.61
CA CYS A 61 10.36 -9.16 14.62
C CYS A 61 9.16 -9.89 15.23
N GLY A 62 9.10 -11.20 15.06
CA GLY A 62 8.00 -12.03 15.59
C GLY A 62 7.94 -12.11 17.12
N ALA A 63 8.95 -11.60 17.83
CA ALA A 63 8.95 -11.50 19.29
C ALA A 63 8.28 -10.20 19.80
N ASP A 64 8.12 -9.19 18.94
CA ASP A 64 7.50 -7.93 19.34
C ASP A 64 6.02 -8.12 19.69
N ARG A 65 5.55 -7.34 20.63
CA ARG A 65 4.15 -7.31 21.06
C ARG A 65 3.67 -5.87 21.16
N SER A 66 2.40 -5.65 20.84
CA SER A 66 1.74 -4.37 21.11
C SER A 66 1.71 -4.06 22.60
N MET A 67 1.48 -2.79 22.97
CA MET A 67 1.39 -2.40 24.39
C MET A 67 0.33 -3.18 25.17
N SER A 68 -0.77 -3.60 24.50
CA SER A 68 -1.81 -4.45 25.11
C SER A 68 -1.42 -5.92 25.20
N GLY A 69 -0.36 -6.36 24.53
CA GLY A 69 0.05 -7.74 24.42
C GLY A 69 -0.78 -8.61 23.47
N PHE A 70 -1.86 -8.08 22.88
CA PHE A 70 -2.78 -8.86 22.03
C PHE A 70 -2.32 -9.04 20.58
N ALA A 71 -1.51 -8.11 20.05
CA ALA A 71 -1.02 -8.17 18.67
C ALA A 71 0.48 -8.43 18.64
N GLY A 72 0.91 -9.26 17.69
CA GLY A 72 2.31 -9.58 17.41
C GLY A 72 2.60 -11.08 17.35
N GLY A 73 3.47 -11.47 16.42
CA GLY A 73 3.96 -12.85 16.27
C GLY A 73 3.12 -13.73 15.33
N ASP A 74 1.99 -13.28 14.82
CA ASP A 74 1.13 -14.10 13.96
C ASP A 74 1.69 -14.24 12.55
N ALA A 75 2.34 -13.21 12.01
CA ALA A 75 3.06 -13.34 10.74
C ALA A 75 4.18 -14.41 10.82
N ALA A 76 4.88 -14.49 11.93
CA ALA A 76 5.89 -15.55 12.12
C ALA A 76 5.26 -16.95 12.17
N LYS A 77 4.07 -17.10 12.77
CA LYS A 77 3.31 -18.36 12.76
C LYS A 77 2.85 -18.74 11.36
N VAL A 78 2.36 -17.78 10.57
CA VAL A 78 1.97 -18.01 9.17
C VAL A 78 3.18 -18.46 8.34
N ASN A 79 4.31 -17.78 8.46
CA ASN A 79 5.54 -18.19 7.78
C ASN A 79 5.98 -19.60 8.16
N ALA A 80 5.92 -19.94 9.45
CA ALA A 80 6.26 -21.29 9.92
C ALA A 80 5.27 -22.34 9.42
N ALA A 81 3.98 -22.02 9.32
CA ALA A 81 2.96 -22.92 8.77
C ALA A 81 3.15 -23.12 7.27
N ALA A 82 3.45 -22.04 6.52
CA ALA A 82 3.77 -22.10 5.09
C ALA A 82 4.99 -23.00 4.83
N ALA A 83 6.07 -22.82 5.60
CA ALA A 83 7.28 -23.63 5.46
C ALA A 83 7.04 -25.14 5.73
N ARG A 84 6.05 -25.49 6.55
CA ARG A 84 5.64 -26.88 6.79
C ARG A 84 4.63 -27.42 5.78
N GLY A 85 4.15 -26.60 4.84
CA GLY A 85 3.16 -27.01 3.84
C GLY A 85 1.76 -27.28 4.40
N VAL A 86 1.42 -26.70 5.57
CA VAL A 86 0.11 -26.93 6.23
C VAL A 86 -0.93 -25.85 5.93
N LEU A 87 -0.58 -24.84 5.14
CA LEU A 87 -1.54 -23.84 4.66
C LEU A 87 -2.22 -24.32 3.38
N TYR A 88 -3.53 -24.15 3.30
CA TYR A 88 -4.32 -24.33 2.06
C TYR A 88 -4.16 -23.12 1.12
N ALA A 89 -2.93 -22.69 0.89
CA ALA A 89 -2.60 -21.56 0.04
C ALA A 89 -1.35 -21.90 -0.76
N ASP A 90 -1.28 -21.43 -2.01
CA ASP A 90 -0.03 -21.50 -2.76
C ASP A 90 1.05 -20.62 -2.10
N GLY A 91 2.30 -20.81 -2.52
CA GLY A 91 3.42 -20.12 -1.90
C GLY A 91 3.32 -18.59 -2.01
N TYR A 92 2.75 -18.06 -3.10
CA TYR A 92 2.55 -16.61 -3.26
C TYR A 92 1.50 -16.08 -2.29
N PHE A 93 0.37 -16.76 -2.15
CA PHE A 93 -0.70 -16.31 -1.25
C PHE A 93 -0.28 -16.39 0.22
N ALA A 94 0.51 -17.38 0.58
CA ALA A 94 1.11 -17.48 1.91
C ALA A 94 2.03 -16.27 2.21
N ASP A 95 2.84 -15.85 1.23
CA ASP A 95 3.68 -14.65 1.38
C ASP A 95 2.82 -13.38 1.53
N VAL A 96 1.74 -13.24 0.74
CA VAL A 96 0.80 -12.11 0.86
C VAL A 96 0.20 -12.05 2.26
N MET A 97 -0.28 -13.18 2.79
CA MET A 97 -0.83 -13.24 4.16
C MET A 97 0.21 -12.85 5.21
N ALA A 98 1.42 -13.36 5.09
CA ALA A 98 2.50 -13.04 6.03
C ALA A 98 2.89 -11.55 5.97
N GLU A 99 3.01 -10.97 4.78
CA GLU A 99 3.36 -9.55 4.62
C GLU A 99 2.25 -8.61 5.13
N ALA A 100 0.97 -8.97 4.93
CA ALA A 100 -0.15 -8.23 5.49
C ALA A 100 -0.07 -8.19 7.02
N LEU A 101 0.14 -9.34 7.64
CA LEU A 101 0.28 -9.47 9.10
C LEU A 101 1.52 -8.74 9.63
N LYS A 102 2.67 -8.86 8.97
CA LYS A 102 3.89 -8.14 9.38
C LYS A 102 3.66 -6.64 9.50
N THR A 103 3.05 -6.03 8.49
CA THR A 103 2.81 -4.59 8.49
C THR A 103 1.77 -4.20 9.53
N ALA A 104 0.67 -4.97 9.67
CA ALA A 104 -0.35 -4.74 10.68
C ALA A 104 0.21 -4.86 12.11
N GLU A 105 1.06 -5.86 12.37
CA GLU A 105 1.72 -6.03 13.67
C GLU A 105 2.75 -4.93 13.93
N CYS A 106 3.50 -4.49 12.92
CA CYS A 106 4.38 -3.33 13.04
C CYS A 106 3.60 -2.06 13.41
N ASN A 107 2.44 -1.82 12.80
CA ASN A 107 1.56 -0.72 13.16
C ASN A 107 1.08 -0.84 14.61
N ALA A 108 0.58 -2.01 15.02
CA ALA A 108 0.13 -2.26 16.39
C ALA A 108 1.25 -2.13 17.44
N CYS A 109 2.50 -2.40 17.05
CA CYS A 109 3.70 -2.23 17.87
C CYS A 109 4.31 -0.82 17.78
N MET A 110 3.57 0.17 17.25
CA MET A 110 3.99 1.57 17.14
C MET A 110 5.27 1.79 16.30
N LYS A 111 5.54 0.89 15.35
CA LYS A 111 6.64 1.05 14.41
C LYS A 111 6.25 1.95 13.24
N ARG A 112 7.25 2.37 12.48
CA ARG A 112 7.04 3.20 11.30
C ARG A 112 6.33 2.38 10.21
N ILE A 113 5.24 2.92 9.67
CA ILE A 113 4.48 2.37 8.53
C ILE A 113 4.16 3.50 7.54
N VAL A 114 3.67 3.14 6.37
CA VAL A 114 3.06 4.08 5.43
C VAL A 114 1.55 3.90 5.49
N ALA A 115 0.82 4.96 5.85
CA ALA A 115 -0.64 4.97 5.75
C ALA A 115 -1.05 5.03 4.26
N ALA A 116 -1.93 4.12 3.82
CA ALA A 116 -2.32 4.03 2.41
C ALA A 116 -3.74 3.42 2.24
N PRO A 117 -4.81 4.22 2.27
CA PRO A 117 -4.87 5.65 2.62
C PRO A 117 -4.78 5.92 4.12
N THR A 118 -5.05 4.95 4.98
CA THR A 118 -5.02 5.09 6.44
C THR A 118 -4.03 4.13 7.10
N ALA A 119 -3.78 4.32 8.41
CA ALA A 119 -2.96 3.41 9.18
C ALA A 119 -3.58 2.00 9.28
N GLY A 120 -4.92 1.89 9.26
CA GLY A 120 -5.63 0.61 9.28
C GLY A 120 -5.38 -0.25 8.04
N SER A 121 -5.24 0.38 6.88
CA SER A 121 -4.99 -0.25 5.58
C SER A 121 -3.50 -0.33 5.18
N CYS A 122 -2.59 0.06 6.06
CA CYS A 122 -1.14 0.14 5.79
C CYS A 122 -0.52 -1.17 5.26
N GLY A 123 -1.12 -2.31 5.56
CA GLY A 123 -0.65 -3.62 5.15
C GLY A 123 -1.02 -4.04 3.73
N VAL A 124 -2.03 -3.39 3.11
CA VAL A 124 -2.60 -3.85 1.82
C VAL A 124 -1.58 -3.79 0.68
N LEU A 125 -0.97 -2.63 0.46
CA LEU A 125 0.00 -2.46 -0.63
C LEU A 125 1.28 -3.29 -0.42
N PRO A 126 1.93 -3.26 0.75
CA PRO A 126 3.09 -4.11 1.01
C PRO A 126 2.79 -5.60 0.84
N ALA A 127 1.60 -6.06 1.29
CA ALA A 127 1.21 -7.46 1.20
C ALA A 127 1.22 -8.00 -0.23
N VAL A 128 0.77 -7.20 -1.18
CA VAL A 128 0.71 -7.60 -2.60
C VAL A 128 2.03 -7.34 -3.31
N LEU A 129 2.60 -6.14 -3.14
CA LEU A 129 3.71 -5.68 -3.97
C LEU A 129 5.07 -6.27 -3.54
N LEU A 130 5.30 -6.51 -2.24
CA LEU A 130 6.56 -7.09 -1.77
C LEU A 130 6.78 -8.52 -2.27
N PRO A 131 5.80 -9.45 -2.16
CA PRO A 131 5.97 -10.79 -2.73
C PRO A 131 6.14 -10.79 -4.25
N LEU A 132 5.44 -9.91 -5.00
CA LEU A 132 5.63 -9.78 -6.44
C LEU A 132 7.07 -9.40 -6.79
N GLN A 133 7.62 -8.39 -6.11
CA GLN A 133 8.98 -7.93 -6.34
C GLN A 133 10.02 -8.98 -5.91
N ARG A 134 9.88 -9.56 -4.72
CA ARG A 134 10.82 -10.55 -4.19
C ARG A 134 10.87 -11.84 -5.01
N ARG A 135 9.78 -12.20 -5.67
CA ARG A 135 9.70 -13.34 -6.58
C ARG A 135 10.16 -13.02 -8.00
N GLY A 136 10.54 -11.78 -8.29
CA GLY A 136 10.95 -11.35 -9.62
C GLY A 136 9.78 -11.28 -10.63
N LEU A 137 8.53 -11.24 -10.15
CA LEU A 137 7.33 -11.12 -10.99
C LEU A 137 7.04 -9.66 -11.39
N ALA A 138 7.61 -8.70 -10.65
CA ALA A 138 7.56 -7.28 -10.96
C ALA A 138 8.91 -6.64 -10.66
N ASP A 139 9.40 -5.80 -11.56
CA ASP A 139 10.55 -4.94 -11.31
C ASP A 139 10.15 -3.70 -10.48
N GLU A 140 11.14 -2.93 -10.05
CA GLU A 140 10.91 -1.74 -9.22
C GLU A 140 10.09 -0.68 -9.97
N ALA A 141 10.29 -0.53 -11.28
CA ALA A 141 9.54 0.40 -12.10
C ALA A 141 8.05 0.00 -12.19
N ALA A 142 7.74 -1.30 -12.30
CA ALA A 142 6.37 -1.80 -12.27
C ALA A 142 5.71 -1.56 -10.91
N VAL A 143 6.45 -1.75 -9.82
CA VAL A 143 5.96 -1.46 -8.46
C VAL A 143 5.64 0.03 -8.31
N HIS A 144 6.51 0.93 -8.76
CA HIS A 144 6.24 2.37 -8.69
C HIS A 144 5.02 2.77 -9.50
N ARG A 145 4.84 2.25 -10.72
CA ARG A 145 3.62 2.47 -11.50
C ARG A 145 2.37 1.97 -10.77
N ALA A 146 2.46 0.81 -10.13
CA ALA A 146 1.35 0.27 -9.34
C ALA A 146 1.03 1.14 -8.11
N LEU A 147 2.03 1.74 -7.47
CA LEU A 147 1.83 2.66 -6.35
C LEU A 147 1.12 3.95 -6.79
N TYR A 148 1.46 4.53 -7.96
CA TYR A 148 0.70 5.66 -8.51
C TYR A 148 -0.75 5.28 -8.81
N ILE A 149 -0.98 4.10 -9.41
CA ILE A 149 -2.35 3.61 -9.65
C ILE A 149 -3.11 3.46 -8.32
N ALA A 150 -2.48 2.88 -7.31
CA ALA A 150 -3.08 2.75 -5.98
C ALA A 150 -3.37 4.11 -5.33
N ALA A 151 -2.49 5.10 -5.50
CA ALA A 151 -2.72 6.47 -5.02
C ALA A 151 -3.95 7.10 -5.69
N GLY A 152 -4.15 6.91 -7.00
CA GLY A 152 -5.34 7.38 -7.70
C GLY A 152 -6.63 6.74 -7.17
N PHE A 153 -6.62 5.43 -6.90
CA PHE A 153 -7.76 4.78 -6.22
C PHE A 153 -7.96 5.32 -4.80
N GLY A 154 -6.89 5.54 -4.05
CA GLY A 154 -6.94 6.17 -2.73
C GLY A 154 -7.58 7.55 -2.75
N GLN A 155 -7.29 8.35 -3.79
CA GLN A 155 -7.88 9.65 -4.02
C GLN A 155 -9.41 9.58 -4.27
N VAL A 156 -9.85 8.60 -5.07
CA VAL A 156 -11.30 8.34 -5.28
C VAL A 156 -11.97 7.91 -3.98
N VAL A 157 -11.32 7.06 -3.17
CA VAL A 157 -11.82 6.68 -1.84
C VAL A 157 -11.95 7.92 -0.93
N ALA A 158 -10.90 8.75 -0.87
CA ALA A 158 -10.89 9.97 -0.07
C ALA A 158 -11.99 10.98 -0.47
N ALA A 159 -12.36 11.02 -1.75
CA ALA A 159 -13.42 11.89 -2.25
C ALA A 159 -14.83 11.38 -1.88
N ARG A 160 -15.00 10.10 -1.50
CA ARG A 160 -16.30 9.44 -1.31
C ARG A 160 -16.50 8.87 0.09
N ALA A 161 -15.47 8.72 0.87
CA ALA A 161 -15.48 8.18 2.21
C ALA A 161 -14.70 9.08 3.17
N THR A 162 -14.95 8.95 4.47
CA THR A 162 -14.13 9.63 5.45
C THR A 162 -12.82 8.87 5.69
N LEU A 163 -11.69 9.57 5.66
CA LEU A 163 -10.39 9.03 6.08
C LEU A 163 -10.10 9.31 7.57
N ALA A 164 -11.03 9.97 8.27
CA ALA A 164 -10.90 10.28 9.68
C ALA A 164 -11.39 9.09 10.52
N GLY A 165 -10.46 8.33 11.11
CA GLY A 165 -10.79 7.20 11.96
C GLY A 165 -11.71 7.52 13.14
N ALA A 166 -11.75 8.80 13.58
CA ALA A 166 -12.67 9.28 14.61
C ALA A 166 -14.13 9.38 14.13
N GLU A 167 -14.36 9.51 12.82
CA GLU A 167 -15.71 9.65 12.24
C GLU A 167 -16.28 8.32 11.75
N GLY A 168 -15.50 7.56 10.98
CA GLY A 168 -15.96 6.33 10.34
C GLY A 168 -15.35 5.04 10.88
N GLY A 169 -14.21 5.17 11.60
CA GLY A 169 -13.37 4.04 11.98
C GLY A 169 -12.46 3.58 10.84
N CYS A 170 -11.26 3.14 11.18
CA CYS A 170 -10.25 2.72 10.20
C CYS A 170 -10.63 1.48 9.36
N GLN A 171 -11.74 0.83 9.66
CA GLN A 171 -12.25 -0.33 8.92
C GLN A 171 -13.36 0.04 7.93
N ALA A 172 -13.82 1.29 7.92
CA ALA A 172 -14.83 1.77 6.99
C ALA A 172 -14.26 2.16 5.62
N GLU A 173 -12.97 2.16 5.49
CA GLU A 173 -12.18 2.51 4.29
C GLU A 173 -11.75 1.23 3.50
#